data_6a6b324b94dbd2b188cbbea21725c562
#
_entry.id   6a6b324b94dbd2b188cbbea21725c562
#
_cell.length_a   1.000
_cell.length_b   1.000
_cell.length_c   1.000
_cell.angle_alpha   90.00
_cell.angle_beta   90.00
_cell.angle_gamma   90.00
#
_symmetry.space_group_name_H-M   'P 1'
#
loop_
_entity.id
_entity.type
_entity.pdbx_description
1 polymer ?
#
loop_
_entity_poly.entity_id
_entity_poly.type
_entity_poly.pdbx_seq_one_letter_code
_entity_poly.pdbx_strand_id
1 'polypeptide(L)'
;MEELNNVLIVKLSAMGDVIHALPVSYAIKETFPSAKVTWVVEPPSLELLKMNPCVDRIILFNKKNFRSLKGFMKEFFPFKHELQEQSYDAVLDLQGLFKSAAIAFFAKSNIKLGICNMREMSDKISKPVVGENAEGHIVERYLDTARAVGCGVNEVVFPIQIPVEQSEKARAIMEHAGIREGNPYVVFVVGANWPNKRWPTENFAALGDWFYHLAVVPVLIGSGDLDEMLAKEIESKMEIPPINLVNQTNIQQLAHVIRSSRLVIGGDTGPVHLGAAFGVRTIMLMGPTNVERNGPFGQLQHAIEVERPCKGCWKRACPKKEICLEKIPVSFVEEKIKSMG
;
A
#
# COMPACT_ATOMS: atom_id res chain seq x y z
N MET A 1 27.35 -15.17 -10.78
CA MET A 1 26.77 -14.65 -9.54
C MET A 1 26.49 -15.85 -8.67
N GLU A 2 26.74 -15.77 -7.37
CA GLU A 2 26.36 -16.84 -6.44
C GLU A 2 24.84 -16.95 -6.42
N GLU A 3 24.33 -18.18 -6.40
CA GLU A 3 22.89 -18.46 -6.35
C GLU A 3 22.34 -18.06 -4.98
N LEU A 4 21.31 -17.20 -4.94
CA LEU A 4 20.64 -16.86 -3.70
C LEU A 4 19.66 -17.97 -3.30
N ASN A 5 19.81 -18.50 -2.10
CA ASN A 5 18.95 -19.56 -1.57
C ASN A 5 17.98 -19.05 -0.49
N ASN A 6 18.40 -18.06 0.32
CA ASN A 6 17.59 -17.52 1.40
C ASN A 6 17.72 -16.00 1.44
N VAL A 7 16.61 -15.28 1.25
CA VAL A 7 16.58 -13.81 1.29
C VAL A 7 15.61 -13.34 2.37
N LEU A 8 16.04 -12.37 3.18
CA LEU A 8 15.20 -11.71 4.15
C LEU A 8 14.81 -10.32 3.64
N ILE A 9 13.50 -10.06 3.55
CA ILE A 9 12.96 -8.72 3.30
C ILE A 9 12.47 -8.13 4.62
N VAL A 10 12.91 -6.93 4.94
CA VAL A 10 12.44 -6.18 6.11
C VAL A 10 11.63 -4.97 5.64
N LYS A 11 10.31 -5.12 5.60
CA LYS A 11 9.36 -4.03 5.31
C LYS A 11 8.16 -4.12 6.23
N LEU A 12 8.11 -3.26 7.24
CA LEU A 12 7.23 -3.39 8.40
C LEU A 12 5.86 -2.74 8.19
N SER A 13 5.84 -1.54 7.62
CA SER A 13 4.66 -0.68 7.47
C SER A 13 4.99 0.54 6.58
N ALA A 14 4.04 1.40 6.12
CA ALA A 14 2.61 1.22 6.22
C ALA A 14 2.10 0.30 5.09
N MET A 15 0.77 0.00 5.07
CA MET A 15 0.20 -0.91 4.07
C MET A 15 0.56 -0.50 2.62
N GLY A 16 0.41 0.77 2.25
CA GLY A 16 0.80 1.25 0.92
C GLY A 16 2.27 1.01 0.61
N ASP A 17 3.17 1.26 1.58
CA ASP A 17 4.59 0.99 1.40
C ASP A 17 4.91 -0.51 1.29
N VAL A 18 4.13 -1.38 1.95
CA VAL A 18 4.26 -2.84 1.81
C VAL A 18 3.81 -3.26 0.42
N ILE A 19 2.69 -2.71 -0.11
CA ILE A 19 2.25 -2.93 -1.49
C ILE A 19 3.36 -2.56 -2.47
N HIS A 20 3.95 -1.38 -2.33
CA HIS A 20 5.05 -0.93 -3.20
C HIS A 20 6.28 -1.85 -3.18
N ALA A 21 6.50 -2.59 -2.09
CA ALA A 21 7.63 -3.49 -1.93
C ALA A 21 7.37 -4.91 -2.46
N LEU A 22 6.10 -5.29 -2.74
CA LEU A 22 5.76 -6.64 -3.21
C LEU A 22 6.56 -7.08 -4.45
N PRO A 23 6.81 -6.22 -5.45
CA PRO A 23 7.58 -6.60 -6.63
C PRO A 23 8.98 -7.11 -6.35
N VAL A 24 9.59 -6.73 -5.22
CA VAL A 24 10.93 -7.22 -4.84
C VAL A 24 10.93 -8.74 -4.65
N SER A 25 9.88 -9.30 -4.02
CA SER A 25 9.75 -10.75 -3.83
C SER A 25 9.56 -11.49 -5.16
N TYR A 26 8.82 -10.88 -6.10
CA TYR A 26 8.66 -11.44 -7.44
C TYR A 26 10.00 -11.46 -8.19
N ALA A 27 10.73 -10.35 -8.20
CA ALA A 27 12.03 -10.25 -8.86
C ALA A 27 13.04 -11.30 -8.34
N ILE A 28 13.02 -11.56 -7.01
CA ILE A 28 13.85 -12.61 -6.41
C ILE A 28 13.43 -14.00 -6.94
N LYS A 29 12.13 -14.33 -6.90
CA LYS A 29 11.63 -15.64 -7.36
C LYS A 29 11.76 -15.86 -8.85
N GLU A 30 11.63 -14.81 -9.66
CA GLU A 30 11.82 -14.88 -11.11
C GLU A 30 13.27 -15.19 -11.46
N THR A 31 14.21 -14.53 -10.78
CA THR A 31 15.65 -14.73 -11.05
C THR A 31 16.20 -15.99 -10.40
N PHE A 32 15.75 -16.29 -9.18
CA PHE A 32 16.18 -17.43 -8.36
C PHE A 32 14.96 -18.24 -7.90
N PRO A 33 14.38 -19.12 -8.74
CA PRO A 33 13.12 -19.82 -8.43
C PRO A 33 13.17 -20.69 -7.17
N SER A 34 14.35 -21.23 -6.82
CA SER A 34 14.59 -22.03 -5.61
C SER A 34 14.76 -21.20 -4.35
N ALA A 35 15.01 -19.89 -4.46
CA ALA A 35 15.25 -19.02 -3.32
C ALA A 35 14.04 -18.96 -2.37
N LYS A 36 14.29 -19.08 -1.09
CA LYS A 36 13.31 -18.89 -0.01
C LYS A 36 13.26 -17.42 0.39
N VAL A 37 12.08 -16.82 0.30
CA VAL A 37 11.85 -15.44 0.70
C VAL A 37 11.16 -15.41 2.06
N THR A 38 11.87 -14.89 3.08
CA THR A 38 11.31 -14.58 4.39
C THR A 38 11.00 -13.08 4.46
N TRP A 39 9.85 -12.71 5.02
CA TRP A 39 9.46 -11.30 5.13
C TRP A 39 9.09 -10.94 6.57
N VAL A 40 9.72 -9.89 7.13
CA VAL A 40 9.36 -9.34 8.44
C VAL A 40 8.38 -8.18 8.25
N VAL A 41 7.21 -8.26 8.92
CA VAL A 41 6.12 -7.31 8.78
C VAL A 41 5.40 -7.02 10.10
N GLU A 42 4.78 -5.84 10.22
CA GLU A 42 3.86 -5.52 11.32
C GLU A 42 2.46 -6.14 11.07
N PRO A 43 1.71 -6.51 12.15
CA PRO A 43 0.41 -7.20 12.04
C PRO A 43 -0.61 -6.59 11.06
N PRO A 44 -0.75 -5.24 10.92
CA PRO A 44 -1.76 -4.67 10.00
C PRO A 44 -1.57 -5.04 8.52
N SER A 45 -0.36 -5.45 8.11
CA SER A 45 -0.07 -5.84 6.72
C SER A 45 0.10 -7.35 6.53
N LEU A 46 -0.15 -8.17 7.57
CA LEU A 46 -0.02 -9.62 7.50
C LEU A 46 -0.94 -10.23 6.43
N GLU A 47 -2.22 -9.88 6.48
CA GLU A 47 -3.22 -10.46 5.55
C GLU A 47 -2.97 -10.06 4.09
N LEU A 48 -2.33 -8.90 3.86
CA LEU A 48 -1.85 -8.51 2.54
C LEU A 48 -0.71 -9.43 2.07
N LEU A 49 0.27 -9.71 2.93
CA LEU A 49 1.40 -10.58 2.57
C LEU A 49 0.98 -12.04 2.38
N LYS A 50 -0.07 -12.51 3.06
CA LYS A 50 -0.63 -13.85 2.82
C LYS A 50 -1.18 -14.03 1.41
N MET A 51 -1.46 -12.95 0.70
CA MET A 51 -1.83 -12.98 -0.72
C MET A 51 -0.63 -13.02 -1.66
N ASN A 52 0.60 -12.94 -1.15
CA ASN A 52 1.81 -12.93 -1.98
C ASN A 52 2.41 -14.35 -2.11
N PRO A 53 2.26 -15.02 -3.27
CA PRO A 53 2.78 -16.37 -3.49
C PRO A 53 4.32 -16.43 -3.55
N CYS A 54 5.00 -15.29 -3.66
CA CYS A 54 6.46 -15.21 -3.71
C CYS A 54 7.10 -15.12 -2.32
N VAL A 55 6.32 -15.14 -1.23
CA VAL A 55 6.80 -15.12 0.15
C VAL A 55 6.58 -16.49 0.77
N ASP A 56 7.67 -17.18 1.13
CA ASP A 56 7.62 -18.52 1.72
C ASP A 56 7.38 -18.50 3.22
N ARG A 57 7.87 -17.46 3.91
CA ARG A 57 7.77 -17.33 5.36
C ARG A 57 7.52 -15.88 5.77
N ILE A 58 6.61 -15.68 6.72
CA ILE A 58 6.32 -14.39 7.32
C ILE A 58 6.69 -14.41 8.79
N ILE A 59 7.51 -13.45 9.22
CA ILE A 59 7.85 -13.22 10.63
C ILE A 59 7.13 -11.95 11.10
N LEU A 60 6.37 -12.04 12.19
CA LEU A 60 5.62 -10.91 12.72
C LEU A 60 6.45 -10.08 13.70
N PHE A 61 6.56 -8.80 13.43
CA PHE A 61 7.13 -7.81 14.33
C PHE A 61 6.05 -6.93 14.94
N ASN A 62 5.57 -7.28 16.15
CA ASN A 62 4.57 -6.48 16.84
C ASN A 62 5.22 -5.39 17.70
N LYS A 63 5.44 -4.21 17.12
CA LYS A 63 6.08 -3.08 17.82
C LYS A 63 5.41 -2.66 19.12
N LYS A 64 4.10 -2.95 19.32
CA LYS A 64 3.39 -2.61 20.55
C LYS A 64 3.96 -3.38 21.73
N ASN A 65 4.39 -4.63 21.50
CA ASN A 65 4.98 -5.50 22.52
C ASN A 65 6.36 -5.00 22.98
N PHE A 66 7.05 -4.21 22.14
CA PHE A 66 8.39 -3.67 22.44
C PHE A 66 8.37 -2.31 23.15
N ARG A 67 7.19 -1.75 23.48
CA ARG A 67 7.07 -0.42 24.09
C ARG A 67 7.39 -0.40 25.59
N SER A 68 7.27 -1.53 26.28
CA SER A 68 7.59 -1.66 27.71
C SER A 68 8.78 -2.58 27.93
N LEU A 69 9.54 -2.35 29.00
CA LEU A 69 10.69 -3.20 29.34
C LEU A 69 10.28 -4.66 29.51
N LYS A 70 9.14 -4.92 30.19
CA LYS A 70 8.58 -6.27 30.37
C LYS A 70 8.18 -6.91 29.05
N GLY A 71 7.53 -6.15 28.16
CA GLY A 71 7.17 -6.61 26.82
C GLY A 71 8.40 -6.90 25.97
N PHE A 72 9.40 -6.01 26.01
CA PHE A 72 10.67 -6.22 25.31
C PHE A 72 11.36 -7.51 25.78
N MET A 73 11.53 -7.73 27.06
CA MET A 73 12.16 -8.95 27.60
C MET A 73 11.41 -10.23 27.21
N LYS A 74 10.08 -10.17 27.15
CA LYS A 74 9.23 -11.31 26.77
C LYS A 74 9.31 -11.64 25.27
N GLU A 75 9.31 -10.62 24.41
CA GLU A 75 9.13 -10.80 22.96
C GLU A 75 10.46 -10.81 22.19
N PHE A 76 11.51 -10.15 22.73
CA PHE A 76 12.76 -10.00 22.00
C PHE A 76 13.47 -11.32 21.75
N PHE A 77 13.60 -12.18 22.76
CA PHE A 77 14.32 -13.44 22.60
C PHE A 77 13.60 -14.43 21.67
N PRO A 78 12.28 -14.66 21.78
CA PRO A 78 11.54 -15.46 20.82
C PRO A 78 11.65 -14.91 19.39
N PHE A 79 11.45 -13.61 19.20
CA PHE A 79 11.57 -12.96 17.88
C PHE A 79 12.99 -13.11 17.30
N LYS A 80 14.02 -12.87 18.12
CA LYS A 80 15.42 -13.04 17.69
C LYS A 80 15.70 -14.50 17.34
N HIS A 81 15.21 -15.46 18.12
CA HIS A 81 15.35 -16.87 17.85
C HIS A 81 14.71 -17.23 16.50
N GLU A 82 13.46 -16.86 16.30
CA GLU A 82 12.72 -17.07 15.04
C GLU A 82 13.45 -16.48 13.83
N LEU A 83 13.99 -15.26 13.96
CA LEU A 83 14.78 -14.58 12.93
C LEU A 83 16.09 -15.33 12.61
N GLN A 84 16.69 -15.99 13.61
CA GLN A 84 17.97 -16.68 13.52
C GLN A 84 17.87 -18.21 13.32
N GLU A 85 16.67 -18.76 13.10
CA GLU A 85 16.47 -20.17 12.76
C GLU A 85 17.18 -20.57 11.46
N GLN A 86 17.35 -19.61 10.57
CA GLN A 86 18.12 -19.78 9.33
C GLN A 86 19.12 -18.65 9.12
N SER A 87 20.10 -18.88 8.25
CA SER A 87 21.00 -17.87 7.74
C SER A 87 20.46 -17.36 6.41
N TYR A 88 20.69 -16.08 6.12
CA TYR A 88 20.25 -15.43 4.88
C TYR A 88 21.47 -15.05 4.04
N ASP A 89 21.40 -15.31 2.75
CA ASP A 89 22.43 -14.86 1.80
C ASP A 89 22.40 -13.33 1.68
N ALA A 90 21.19 -12.75 1.71
CA ALA A 90 21.01 -11.30 1.73
C ALA A 90 19.85 -10.86 2.62
N VAL A 91 20.00 -9.69 3.25
CA VAL A 91 18.94 -8.96 3.96
C VAL A 91 18.68 -7.65 3.20
N LEU A 92 17.43 -7.44 2.80
CA LEU A 92 16.97 -6.24 2.11
C LEU A 92 16.13 -5.39 3.06
N ASP A 93 16.70 -4.32 3.63
CA ASP A 93 15.99 -3.36 4.48
C ASP A 93 15.27 -2.31 3.62
N LEU A 94 14.03 -2.62 3.24
CA LEU A 94 13.16 -1.73 2.46
C LEU A 94 12.42 -0.70 3.32
N GLN A 95 12.64 -0.72 4.64
CA GLN A 95 12.06 0.28 5.55
C GLN A 95 12.99 1.46 5.79
N GLY A 96 14.28 1.21 5.94
CA GLY A 96 15.32 2.22 6.10
C GLY A 96 15.19 3.10 7.36
N LEU A 97 14.76 2.50 8.49
CA LEU A 97 14.61 3.15 9.80
C LEU A 97 15.36 2.38 10.87
N PHE A 98 15.63 3.01 12.02
CA PHE A 98 16.33 2.36 13.15
C PHE A 98 15.74 0.98 13.53
N LYS A 99 14.41 0.87 13.61
CA LYS A 99 13.74 -0.39 13.98
C LYS A 99 13.98 -1.52 12.98
N SER A 100 14.00 -1.23 11.67
CA SER A 100 14.30 -2.23 10.64
C SER A 100 15.78 -2.57 10.58
N ALA A 101 16.63 -1.58 10.79
CA ALA A 101 18.07 -1.79 10.90
C ALA A 101 18.42 -2.69 12.10
N ALA A 102 17.75 -2.53 13.25
CA ALA A 102 17.91 -3.44 14.39
C ALA A 102 17.54 -4.89 14.03
N ILE A 103 16.46 -5.10 13.27
CA ILE A 103 16.08 -6.43 12.77
C ILE A 103 17.16 -6.96 11.83
N ALA A 104 17.62 -6.16 10.87
CA ALA A 104 18.69 -6.53 9.94
C ALA A 104 20.01 -6.84 10.69
N PHE A 105 20.31 -6.12 11.79
CA PHE A 105 21.48 -6.37 12.61
C PHE A 105 21.47 -7.77 13.23
N PHE A 106 20.33 -8.21 13.79
CA PHE A 106 20.20 -9.51 14.42
C PHE A 106 20.04 -10.66 13.43
N ALA A 107 19.69 -10.41 12.18
CA ALA A 107 19.64 -11.43 11.14
C ALA A 107 21.05 -11.94 10.79
N LYS A 108 21.18 -13.28 10.66
CA LYS A 108 22.44 -13.92 10.27
C LYS A 108 22.66 -13.76 8.76
N SER A 109 23.40 -12.73 8.37
CA SER A 109 23.78 -12.47 6.97
C SER A 109 25.01 -11.58 6.90
N ASN A 110 25.85 -11.80 5.89
CA ASN A 110 26.98 -10.93 5.59
C ASN A 110 26.61 -9.79 4.63
N ILE A 111 25.52 -9.94 3.86
CA ILE A 111 25.03 -8.95 2.91
C ILE A 111 23.78 -8.31 3.49
N LYS A 112 23.86 -7.01 3.84
CA LYS A 112 22.73 -6.23 4.35
C LYS A 112 22.65 -4.95 3.53
N LEU A 113 21.63 -4.88 2.68
CA LEU A 113 21.38 -3.75 1.80
C LEU A 113 20.12 -3.00 2.25
N GLY A 114 20.11 -1.70 2.07
CA GLY A 114 18.95 -0.86 2.36
C GLY A 114 18.60 0.04 1.18
N ILE A 115 17.44 0.65 1.23
CA ILE A 115 17.00 1.64 0.24
C ILE A 115 17.94 2.87 0.22
N CYS A 116 17.95 3.63 -0.89
CA CYS A 116 18.80 4.81 -1.07
C CYS A 116 18.64 5.87 0.03
N ASN A 117 17.43 6.11 0.53
CA ASN A 117 17.11 7.18 1.48
C ASN A 117 16.93 6.66 2.91
N MET A 118 17.96 6.02 3.46
CA MET A 118 17.96 5.53 4.85
C MET A 118 18.00 6.68 5.85
N ARG A 119 17.35 6.50 7.00
CA ARG A 119 17.23 7.48 8.08
C ARG A 119 17.54 6.85 9.43
N GLU A 120 17.65 7.70 10.48
CA GLU A 120 17.80 7.24 11.87
C GLU A 120 19.05 6.34 12.06
N MET A 121 20.14 6.67 11.35
CA MET A 121 21.41 5.92 11.36
C MET A 121 21.29 4.44 10.90
N SER A 122 20.22 4.06 10.20
CA SER A 122 20.05 2.72 9.69
C SER A 122 21.08 2.34 8.63
N ASP A 123 21.67 3.33 7.95
CA ASP A 123 22.80 3.23 7.02
C ASP A 123 24.09 2.69 7.65
N LYS A 124 24.21 2.71 8.99
CA LYS A 124 25.36 2.10 9.71
C LYS A 124 25.28 0.58 9.79
N ILE A 125 24.10 0.01 9.55
CA ILE A 125 23.85 -1.42 9.62
C ILE A 125 23.63 -2.02 8.23
N SER A 126 22.78 -1.39 7.44
CA SER A 126 22.49 -1.81 6.06
C SER A 126 23.11 -0.82 5.09
N LYS A 127 23.85 -1.32 4.11
CA LYS A 127 24.51 -0.47 3.09
C LYS A 127 23.43 0.12 2.17
N PRO A 128 23.30 1.45 2.04
CA PRO A 128 22.36 2.07 1.12
C PRO A 128 22.66 1.69 -0.34
N VAL A 129 21.66 1.31 -1.08
CA VAL A 129 21.73 1.10 -2.53
C VAL A 129 21.24 2.36 -3.23
N VAL A 130 22.17 3.04 -3.89
CA VAL A 130 21.87 4.18 -4.76
C VAL A 130 21.92 3.65 -6.20
N GLY A 131 20.77 3.15 -6.67
CA GLY A 131 20.60 2.65 -8.03
C GLY A 131 20.19 3.76 -9.00
N GLU A 132 19.94 3.38 -10.25
CA GLU A 132 19.52 4.31 -11.31
C GLU A 132 18.18 4.99 -11.02
N ASN A 133 17.33 4.35 -10.18
CA ASN A 133 16.00 4.85 -9.86
C ASN A 133 15.93 5.57 -8.49
N ALA A 134 17.08 5.99 -7.92
CA ALA A 134 17.12 6.60 -6.59
C ALA A 134 16.24 7.85 -6.45
N GLU A 135 15.97 8.58 -7.53
CA GLU A 135 15.02 9.72 -7.56
C GLU A 135 13.67 9.39 -8.20
N GLY A 136 13.48 8.15 -8.68
CA GLY A 136 12.26 7.68 -9.33
C GLY A 136 11.13 7.29 -8.37
N HIS A 137 10.19 6.51 -8.86
CA HIS A 137 9.08 5.98 -8.07
C HIS A 137 9.57 5.02 -6.97
N ILE A 138 8.89 5.01 -5.81
CA ILE A 138 9.31 4.22 -4.65
C ILE A 138 9.38 2.72 -4.93
N VAL A 139 8.55 2.19 -5.82
CA VAL A 139 8.60 0.78 -6.28
C VAL A 139 9.96 0.48 -6.92
N GLU A 140 10.40 1.34 -7.82
CA GLU A 140 11.69 1.18 -8.51
C GLU A 140 12.88 1.32 -7.56
N ARG A 141 12.78 2.24 -6.57
CA ARG A 141 13.80 2.35 -5.51
C ARG A 141 13.92 1.06 -4.68
N TYR A 142 12.80 0.36 -4.44
CA TYR A 142 12.84 -0.93 -3.77
C TYR A 142 13.45 -2.01 -4.69
N LEU A 143 13.11 -2.02 -5.95
CA LEU A 143 13.66 -2.94 -6.94
C LEU A 143 15.17 -2.74 -7.17
N ASP A 144 15.70 -1.53 -6.98
CA ASP A 144 17.14 -1.31 -7.02
C ASP A 144 17.89 -2.15 -5.97
N THR A 145 17.27 -2.44 -4.81
CA THR A 145 17.89 -3.35 -3.82
C THR A 145 17.93 -4.79 -4.31
N ALA A 146 16.92 -5.23 -5.08
CA ALA A 146 16.94 -6.55 -5.71
C ALA A 146 17.96 -6.63 -6.84
N ARG A 147 18.06 -5.59 -7.67
CA ARG A 147 19.10 -5.47 -8.72
C ARG A 147 20.51 -5.56 -8.11
N ALA A 148 20.72 -4.95 -6.95
CA ALA A 148 22.02 -4.94 -6.27
C ALA A 148 22.46 -6.34 -5.75
N VAL A 149 21.53 -7.27 -5.57
CA VAL A 149 21.83 -8.69 -5.25
C VAL A 149 21.76 -9.59 -6.49
N GLY A 150 21.69 -9.01 -7.68
CA GLY A 150 21.77 -9.73 -8.95
C GLY A 150 20.45 -10.16 -9.56
N CYS A 151 19.30 -9.66 -9.03
CA CYS A 151 18.02 -9.94 -9.66
C CYS A 151 17.89 -9.22 -11.02
N GLY A 152 17.46 -9.95 -12.05
CA GLY A 152 16.92 -9.37 -13.27
C GLY A 152 15.52 -8.78 -12.99
N VAL A 153 15.28 -7.55 -13.44
CA VAL A 153 13.96 -6.92 -13.33
C VAL A 153 13.55 -6.48 -14.74
N ASN A 154 12.88 -7.36 -15.46
CA ASN A 154 12.42 -7.11 -16.81
C ASN A 154 11.06 -6.39 -16.82
N GLU A 155 10.22 -6.71 -15.87
CA GLU A 155 8.91 -6.10 -15.65
C GLU A 155 8.60 -5.94 -14.16
N VAL A 156 7.72 -5.03 -13.82
CA VAL A 156 7.26 -4.82 -12.44
C VAL A 156 5.94 -5.54 -12.24
N VAL A 157 5.99 -6.65 -11.51
CA VAL A 157 4.81 -7.47 -11.19
C VAL A 157 4.49 -7.36 -9.70
N PHE A 158 3.24 -7.09 -9.38
CA PHE A 158 2.71 -7.15 -8.02
C PHE A 158 2.13 -8.55 -7.77
N PRO A 159 2.82 -9.45 -7.07
CA PRO A 159 2.39 -10.82 -6.88
C PRO A 159 1.28 -10.90 -5.83
N ILE A 160 0.03 -10.66 -6.25
CA ILE A 160 -1.12 -10.66 -5.36
C ILE A 160 -2.13 -11.70 -5.86
N GLN A 161 -2.29 -12.78 -5.08
CA GLN A 161 -3.24 -13.86 -5.33
C GLN A 161 -4.27 -13.91 -4.21
N ILE A 162 -5.49 -13.48 -4.50
CA ILE A 162 -6.58 -13.50 -3.53
C ILE A 162 -7.05 -14.95 -3.35
N PRO A 163 -7.12 -15.50 -2.12
CA PRO A 163 -7.65 -16.83 -1.87
C PRO A 163 -9.09 -16.98 -2.39
N VAL A 164 -9.41 -18.12 -3.00
CA VAL A 164 -10.73 -18.39 -3.58
C VAL A 164 -11.84 -18.20 -2.54
N GLU A 165 -11.66 -18.74 -1.34
CA GLU A 165 -12.62 -18.60 -0.23
C GLU A 165 -12.90 -17.12 0.10
N GLN A 166 -11.88 -16.26 0.10
CA GLN A 166 -12.05 -14.84 0.40
C GLN A 166 -12.73 -14.10 -0.76
N SER A 167 -12.49 -14.52 -1.98
CA SER A 167 -13.19 -14.00 -3.15
C SER A 167 -14.68 -14.35 -3.13
N GLU A 168 -15.04 -15.58 -2.74
CA GLU A 168 -16.42 -16.01 -2.57
C GLU A 168 -17.14 -15.24 -1.46
N LYS A 169 -16.48 -15.08 -0.30
CA LYS A 169 -17.02 -14.26 0.80
C LYS A 169 -17.22 -12.80 0.39
N ALA A 170 -16.29 -12.24 -0.37
CA ALA A 170 -16.42 -10.88 -0.87
C ALA A 170 -17.62 -10.74 -1.83
N ARG A 171 -17.81 -11.69 -2.75
CA ARG A 171 -19.00 -11.70 -3.64
C ARG A 171 -20.30 -11.75 -2.84
N ALA A 172 -20.40 -12.63 -1.84
CA ALA A 172 -21.58 -12.70 -0.99
C ALA A 172 -21.86 -11.39 -0.25
N ILE A 173 -20.82 -10.71 0.28
CA ILE A 173 -20.95 -9.38 0.89
C ILE A 173 -21.46 -8.36 -0.13
N MET A 174 -20.87 -8.34 -1.34
CA MET A 174 -21.24 -7.43 -2.41
C MET A 174 -22.69 -7.64 -2.87
N GLU A 175 -23.11 -8.88 -3.07
CA GLU A 175 -24.49 -9.24 -3.45
C GLU A 175 -25.50 -8.82 -2.37
N HIS A 176 -25.19 -9.10 -1.09
CA HIS A 176 -26.03 -8.67 0.03
C HIS A 176 -26.17 -7.15 0.10
N ALA A 177 -25.11 -6.41 -0.23
CA ALA A 177 -25.11 -4.96 -0.30
C ALA A 177 -25.79 -4.39 -1.57
N GLY A 178 -26.19 -5.24 -2.53
CA GLY A 178 -26.89 -4.84 -3.75
C GLY A 178 -26.00 -4.68 -4.99
N ILE A 179 -24.72 -5.06 -4.93
CA ILE A 179 -23.85 -5.11 -6.09
C ILE A 179 -24.04 -6.44 -6.81
N ARG A 180 -24.75 -6.43 -7.93
CA ARG A 180 -24.98 -7.63 -8.76
C ARG A 180 -23.80 -7.85 -9.70
N GLU A 181 -23.52 -9.12 -10.00
CA GLU A 181 -22.51 -9.50 -10.98
C GLU A 181 -22.80 -8.82 -12.34
N GLY A 182 -21.77 -8.20 -12.94
CA GLY A 182 -21.89 -7.46 -14.19
C GLY A 182 -22.31 -6.00 -14.05
N ASN A 183 -22.84 -5.57 -12.91
CA ASN A 183 -23.14 -4.14 -12.68
C ASN A 183 -21.83 -3.35 -12.51
N PRO A 184 -21.65 -2.26 -13.28
CA PRO A 184 -20.48 -1.42 -13.13
C PRO A 184 -20.51 -0.65 -11.80
N TYR A 185 -19.39 -0.67 -11.08
CA TYR A 185 -19.23 0.13 -9.88
C TYR A 185 -17.85 0.77 -9.79
N VAL A 186 -17.77 1.84 -9.02
CA VAL A 186 -16.54 2.54 -8.69
C VAL A 186 -16.30 2.50 -7.19
N VAL A 187 -15.05 2.45 -6.78
CA VAL A 187 -14.65 2.40 -5.38
C VAL A 187 -14.17 3.77 -4.91
N PHE A 188 -14.79 4.30 -3.85
CA PHE A 188 -14.36 5.50 -3.14
C PHE A 188 -13.65 5.12 -1.85
N VAL A 189 -12.37 5.45 -1.76
CA VAL A 189 -11.58 5.29 -0.53
C VAL A 189 -11.75 6.54 0.30
N VAL A 190 -12.68 6.48 1.27
CA VAL A 190 -13.14 7.68 1.99
C VAL A 190 -12.17 8.19 3.03
N GLY A 191 -11.35 7.30 3.61
CA GLY A 191 -10.48 7.59 4.73
C GLY A 191 -8.99 7.66 4.38
N ALA A 192 -8.23 8.28 5.27
CA ALA A 192 -6.77 8.26 5.28
C ALA A 192 -6.24 8.51 6.69
N ASN A 193 -5.07 7.92 7.02
CA ASN A 193 -4.39 8.16 8.31
C ASN A 193 -3.93 9.62 8.49
N TRP A 194 -3.67 10.31 7.37
CA TRP A 194 -3.30 11.72 7.39
C TRP A 194 -4.51 12.56 7.01
N PRO A 195 -4.95 13.50 7.88
CA PRO A 195 -6.12 14.33 7.58
C PRO A 195 -6.03 15.07 6.24
N ASN A 196 -4.85 15.56 5.89
CA ASN A 196 -4.60 16.28 4.65
C ASN A 196 -4.49 15.41 3.38
N LYS A 197 -4.70 14.10 3.51
CA LYS A 197 -4.88 13.15 2.41
C LYS A 197 -6.35 12.74 2.22
N ARG A 198 -7.29 13.33 2.96
CA ARG A 198 -8.72 13.07 2.81
C ARG A 198 -9.35 14.10 1.90
N TRP A 199 -10.09 13.62 0.92
CA TRP A 199 -10.92 14.50 0.10
C TRP A 199 -12.21 14.81 0.85
N PRO A 200 -12.79 16.03 0.71
CA PRO A 200 -14.03 16.40 1.40
C PRO A 200 -15.20 15.46 1.11
N THR A 201 -16.03 15.21 2.11
CA THR A 201 -17.20 14.32 1.99
C THR A 201 -18.21 14.84 0.98
N GLU A 202 -18.42 16.16 0.91
CA GLU A 202 -19.28 16.82 -0.07
C GLU A 202 -18.80 16.59 -1.51
N ASN A 203 -17.49 16.50 -1.73
CA ASN A 203 -16.93 16.24 -3.05
C ASN A 203 -17.14 14.77 -3.46
N PHE A 204 -17.00 13.83 -2.51
CA PHE A 204 -17.35 12.43 -2.77
C PHE A 204 -18.83 12.26 -3.05
N ALA A 205 -19.71 12.96 -2.31
CA ALA A 205 -21.15 12.92 -2.53
C ALA A 205 -21.52 13.44 -3.93
N ALA A 206 -21.04 14.62 -4.31
CA ALA A 206 -21.30 15.20 -5.63
C ALA A 206 -20.77 14.29 -6.77
N LEU A 207 -19.58 13.71 -6.61
CA LEU A 207 -19.04 12.77 -7.59
C LEU A 207 -19.86 11.47 -7.63
N GLY A 208 -20.38 11.01 -6.49
CA GLY A 208 -21.25 9.85 -6.41
C GLY A 208 -22.56 10.04 -7.16
N ASP A 209 -23.24 11.17 -6.98
CA ASP A 209 -24.45 11.51 -7.72
C ASP A 209 -24.17 11.59 -9.24
N TRP A 210 -23.03 12.17 -9.63
CA TRP A 210 -22.59 12.18 -11.03
C TRP A 210 -22.41 10.75 -11.60
N PHE A 211 -21.85 9.80 -10.85
CA PHE A 211 -21.73 8.40 -11.29
C PHE A 211 -23.09 7.71 -11.42
N TYR A 212 -24.05 7.98 -10.55
CA TYR A 212 -25.40 7.44 -10.69
C TYR A 212 -26.09 7.89 -11.97
N HIS A 213 -25.88 9.13 -12.41
CA HIS A 213 -26.36 9.61 -13.72
C HIS A 213 -25.74 8.85 -14.90
N LEU A 214 -24.60 8.21 -14.69
CA LEU A 214 -23.92 7.35 -15.68
C LEU A 214 -24.27 5.86 -15.51
N ALA A 215 -25.24 5.52 -14.66
CA ALA A 215 -25.62 4.15 -14.28
C ALA A 215 -24.44 3.34 -13.70
N VAL A 216 -23.52 3.98 -12.99
CA VAL A 216 -22.39 3.37 -12.27
C VAL A 216 -22.59 3.56 -10.78
N VAL A 217 -22.47 2.49 -10.01
CA VAL A 217 -22.74 2.49 -8.57
C VAL A 217 -21.50 2.92 -7.77
N PRO A 218 -21.56 3.98 -6.94
CA PRO A 218 -20.50 4.31 -6.01
C PRO A 218 -20.48 3.34 -4.82
N VAL A 219 -19.29 2.82 -4.48
CA VAL A 219 -19.07 1.92 -3.35
C VAL A 219 -18.04 2.55 -2.41
N LEU A 220 -18.46 2.85 -1.17
CA LEU A 220 -17.58 3.40 -0.15
C LEU A 220 -16.82 2.27 0.54
N ILE A 221 -15.52 2.44 0.71
CA ILE A 221 -14.65 1.53 1.46
C ILE A 221 -13.81 2.28 2.49
N GLY A 222 -13.49 1.60 3.58
CA GLY A 222 -12.69 2.13 4.68
C GLY A 222 -12.71 1.21 5.88
N SER A 223 -12.03 1.60 6.95
CA SER A 223 -12.04 0.85 8.21
C SER A 223 -11.84 1.75 9.43
N GLY A 224 -12.57 1.40 10.52
CA GLY A 224 -12.54 2.12 11.79
C GLY A 224 -13.59 3.22 11.87
N ASP A 225 -13.76 3.75 13.08
CA ASP A 225 -14.85 4.67 13.44
C ASP A 225 -14.85 5.96 12.62
N LEU A 226 -13.64 6.45 12.27
CA LEU A 226 -13.52 7.68 11.49
C LEU A 226 -14.03 7.48 10.05
N ASP A 227 -13.65 6.39 9.40
CA ASP A 227 -14.07 6.12 8.03
C ASP A 227 -15.57 5.83 7.98
N GLU A 228 -16.12 5.20 9.02
CA GLU A 228 -17.57 5.00 9.19
C GLU A 228 -18.31 6.33 9.32
N MET A 229 -17.78 7.27 10.11
CA MET A 229 -18.35 8.60 10.25
C MET A 229 -18.34 9.35 8.91
N LEU A 230 -17.21 9.32 8.18
CA LEU A 230 -17.08 9.94 6.86
C LEU A 230 -18.07 9.33 5.85
N ALA A 231 -18.23 8.01 5.85
CA ALA A 231 -19.17 7.32 4.97
C ALA A 231 -20.60 7.75 5.24
N LYS A 232 -21.04 7.78 6.50
CA LYS A 232 -22.39 8.28 6.89
C LYS A 232 -22.61 9.74 6.47
N GLU A 233 -21.58 10.56 6.55
CA GLU A 233 -21.65 11.95 6.10
C GLU A 233 -21.83 12.03 4.59
N ILE A 234 -21.10 11.21 3.79
CA ILE A 234 -21.28 11.13 2.34
C ILE A 234 -22.71 10.65 2.01
N GLU A 235 -23.17 9.56 2.62
CA GLU A 235 -24.53 9.03 2.44
C GLU A 235 -25.61 10.10 2.65
N SER A 236 -25.45 10.91 3.70
CA SER A 236 -26.42 11.96 4.05
C SER A 236 -26.46 13.13 3.06
N LYS A 237 -25.42 13.29 2.24
CA LYS A 237 -25.28 14.37 1.26
C LYS A 237 -25.65 13.96 -0.17
N MET A 238 -25.74 12.67 -0.45
CA MET A 238 -26.07 12.14 -1.78
C MET A 238 -27.58 12.07 -1.99
N GLU A 239 -28.03 12.28 -3.24
CA GLU A 239 -29.43 12.12 -3.66
C GLU A 239 -29.87 10.66 -3.60
N ILE A 240 -29.01 9.75 -4.05
CA ILE A 240 -29.18 8.29 -3.97
C ILE A 240 -28.03 7.74 -3.10
N PRO A 241 -28.32 7.07 -1.97
CA PRO A 241 -27.27 6.56 -1.12
C PRO A 241 -26.32 5.61 -1.86
N PRO A 242 -24.99 5.72 -1.66
CA PRO A 242 -24.02 4.81 -2.21
C PRO A 242 -24.08 3.47 -1.49
N ILE A 243 -23.44 2.44 -2.04
CA ILE A 243 -23.22 1.20 -1.28
C ILE A 243 -22.07 1.41 -0.31
N ASN A 244 -22.33 1.16 0.97
CA ASN A 244 -21.34 1.31 2.02
C ASN A 244 -20.80 -0.04 2.47
N LEU A 245 -19.53 -0.31 2.19
CA LEU A 245 -18.77 -1.48 2.63
C LEU A 245 -17.72 -1.16 3.71
N VAL A 246 -17.78 0.03 4.31
CA VAL A 246 -16.89 0.41 5.42
C VAL A 246 -17.09 -0.55 6.59
N ASN A 247 -15.99 -1.07 7.14
CA ASN A 247 -15.98 -2.08 8.21
C ASN A 247 -16.62 -3.44 7.87
N GLN A 248 -17.02 -3.69 6.62
CA GLN A 248 -17.68 -4.93 6.22
C GLN A 248 -16.74 -5.96 5.60
N THR A 249 -15.51 -5.56 5.27
CA THR A 249 -14.53 -6.43 4.60
C THR A 249 -13.21 -6.49 5.35
N ASN A 250 -12.57 -7.65 5.36
CA ASN A 250 -11.15 -7.75 5.67
C ASN A 250 -10.30 -7.35 4.43
N ILE A 251 -8.98 -7.26 4.58
CA ILE A 251 -8.11 -6.78 3.49
C ILE A 251 -8.13 -7.70 2.26
N GLN A 252 -8.31 -9.00 2.41
CA GLN A 252 -8.35 -9.95 1.30
C GLN A 252 -9.69 -9.85 0.54
N GLN A 253 -10.79 -9.67 1.26
CA GLN A 253 -12.11 -9.41 0.67
C GLN A 253 -12.14 -8.03 -0.01
N LEU A 254 -11.55 -7.01 0.64
CA LEU A 254 -11.39 -5.69 0.07
C LEU A 254 -10.58 -5.72 -1.24
N ALA A 255 -9.54 -6.56 -1.30
CA ALA A 255 -8.75 -6.76 -2.52
C ALA A 255 -9.63 -7.27 -3.68
N HIS A 256 -10.59 -8.16 -3.41
CA HIS A 256 -11.55 -8.63 -4.42
C HIS A 256 -12.48 -7.49 -4.88
N VAL A 257 -13.04 -6.72 -3.94
CA VAL A 257 -13.89 -5.56 -4.26
C VAL A 257 -13.15 -4.56 -5.14
N ILE A 258 -11.90 -4.23 -4.81
CA ILE A 258 -11.07 -3.31 -5.57
C ILE A 258 -10.77 -3.89 -6.97
N ARG A 259 -10.31 -5.15 -7.05
CA ARG A 259 -9.92 -5.79 -8.30
C ARG A 259 -11.07 -5.87 -9.32
N SER A 260 -12.30 -6.03 -8.84
CA SER A 260 -13.50 -6.17 -9.67
C SER A 260 -14.15 -4.83 -10.02
N SER A 261 -13.67 -3.70 -9.49
CA SER A 261 -14.19 -2.37 -9.77
C SER A 261 -13.71 -1.83 -11.13
N ARG A 262 -14.46 -0.88 -11.70
CA ARG A 262 -14.03 -0.16 -12.91
C ARG A 262 -13.01 0.93 -12.64
N LEU A 263 -13.05 1.51 -11.44
CA LEU A 263 -12.25 2.66 -11.07
C LEU A 263 -12.11 2.73 -9.54
N VAL A 264 -10.95 3.13 -9.08
CA VAL A 264 -10.67 3.43 -7.67
C VAL A 264 -10.32 4.91 -7.54
N ILE A 265 -10.95 5.61 -6.60
CA ILE A 265 -10.71 7.03 -6.35
C ILE A 265 -10.44 7.25 -4.87
N GLY A 266 -9.40 8.00 -4.53
CA GLY A 266 -9.10 8.39 -3.16
C GLY A 266 -7.78 9.11 -3.02
N GLY A 267 -7.42 9.48 -1.81
CA GLY A 267 -6.10 10.04 -1.49
C GLY A 267 -5.00 9.01 -1.53
N ASP A 268 -3.75 9.42 -1.37
CA ASP A 268 -2.57 8.54 -1.29
C ASP A 268 -2.65 7.62 -0.05
N THR A 269 -3.27 6.45 -0.23
CA THR A 269 -3.54 5.44 0.82
C THR A 269 -3.40 4.01 0.29
N GLY A 270 -3.27 3.04 1.22
CA GLY A 270 -3.08 1.62 0.88
C GLY A 270 -4.07 1.06 -0.14
N PRO A 271 -5.39 1.20 0.04
CA PRO A 271 -6.38 0.68 -0.91
C PRO A 271 -6.27 1.28 -2.31
N VAL A 272 -5.89 2.56 -2.45
CA VAL A 272 -5.69 3.21 -3.76
C VAL A 272 -4.44 2.63 -4.44
N HIS A 273 -3.35 2.41 -3.69
CA HIS A 273 -2.17 1.72 -4.23
C HIS A 273 -2.47 0.27 -4.62
N LEU A 274 -3.38 -0.40 -3.89
CA LEU A 274 -3.82 -1.75 -4.23
C LEU A 274 -4.58 -1.78 -5.57
N GLY A 275 -5.41 -0.77 -5.83
CA GLY A 275 -6.07 -0.59 -7.13
C GLY A 275 -5.06 -0.49 -8.27
N ALA A 276 -4.05 0.36 -8.12
CA ALA A 276 -2.98 0.51 -9.11
C ALA A 276 -2.18 -0.80 -9.29
N ALA A 277 -1.88 -1.51 -8.19
CA ALA A 277 -1.17 -2.79 -8.22
C ALA A 277 -1.93 -3.90 -8.95
N PHE A 278 -3.26 -3.86 -8.96
CA PHE A 278 -4.11 -4.76 -9.76
C PHE A 278 -4.29 -4.32 -11.22
N GLY A 279 -3.75 -3.16 -11.62
CA GLY A 279 -4.00 -2.59 -12.93
C GLY A 279 -5.41 -2.01 -13.11
N VAL A 280 -6.19 -1.89 -12.04
CA VAL A 280 -7.49 -1.19 -12.06
C VAL A 280 -7.25 0.30 -12.30
N ARG A 281 -8.06 0.93 -13.14
CA ARG A 281 -7.99 2.38 -13.33
C ARG A 281 -8.05 3.07 -11.96
N THR A 282 -7.09 3.97 -11.67
CA THR A 282 -6.93 4.53 -10.34
C THR A 282 -6.68 6.03 -10.41
N ILE A 283 -7.60 6.81 -9.86
CA ILE A 283 -7.39 8.26 -9.65
C ILE A 283 -6.91 8.47 -8.23
N MET A 284 -5.70 8.98 -8.10
CA MET A 284 -5.11 9.31 -6.81
C MET A 284 -5.03 10.81 -6.63
N LEU A 285 -5.69 11.29 -5.56
CA LEU A 285 -5.71 12.69 -5.19
C LEU A 285 -4.51 13.00 -4.30
N MET A 286 -3.59 13.83 -4.80
CA MET A 286 -2.28 14.06 -4.20
C MET A 286 -2.16 15.49 -3.67
N GLY A 287 -1.65 15.62 -2.45
CA GLY A 287 -1.45 16.92 -1.80
C GLY A 287 -0.11 16.98 -1.05
N PRO A 288 0.00 16.37 0.14
CA PRO A 288 1.21 16.43 0.96
C PRO A 288 2.34 15.52 0.46
N THR A 289 2.07 14.58 -0.42
CA THR A 289 3.04 13.61 -0.97
C THR A 289 3.31 13.89 -2.45
N ASN A 290 4.48 13.47 -2.94
CA ASN A 290 4.94 13.72 -4.30
C ASN A 290 4.41 12.65 -5.27
N VAL A 291 3.84 13.07 -6.39
CA VAL A 291 3.25 12.19 -7.43
C VAL A 291 4.31 11.27 -8.04
N GLU A 292 5.46 11.82 -8.43
CA GLU A 292 6.52 11.05 -9.11
C GLU A 292 7.04 9.91 -8.24
N ARG A 293 7.10 10.15 -6.92
CA ARG A 293 7.56 9.16 -5.96
C ARG A 293 6.48 8.18 -5.51
N ASN A 294 5.25 8.62 -5.29
CA ASN A 294 4.19 7.85 -4.63
C ASN A 294 2.86 7.80 -5.38
N GLY A 295 2.78 8.34 -6.59
CA GLY A 295 1.57 8.26 -7.40
C GLY A 295 1.15 6.82 -7.71
N PRO A 296 0.02 6.60 -8.39
CA PRO A 296 -0.42 5.25 -8.75
C PRO A 296 0.58 4.64 -9.75
N PHE A 297 1.27 3.58 -9.34
CA PHE A 297 2.33 2.96 -10.15
C PHE A 297 1.79 2.48 -11.50
N GLY A 298 2.51 2.80 -12.58
CA GLY A 298 2.08 2.50 -13.95
C GLY A 298 0.96 3.39 -14.49
N GLN A 299 0.42 4.30 -13.65
CA GLN A 299 -0.73 5.16 -13.97
C GLN A 299 -0.53 6.60 -13.45
N LEU A 300 0.70 7.11 -13.42
CA LEU A 300 1.01 8.44 -12.88
C LEU A 300 0.20 9.56 -13.54
N GLN A 301 -0.17 9.39 -14.81
CA GLN A 301 -1.03 10.31 -15.55
C GLN A 301 -2.45 10.42 -14.97
N HIS A 302 -2.88 9.49 -14.13
CA HIS A 302 -4.17 9.50 -13.43
C HIS A 302 -4.10 10.13 -12.03
N ALA A 303 -2.92 10.57 -11.59
CA ALA A 303 -2.83 11.37 -10.38
C ALA A 303 -3.34 12.78 -10.62
N ILE A 304 -4.08 13.32 -9.64
CA ILE A 304 -4.49 14.73 -9.61
C ILE A 304 -3.78 15.37 -8.42
N GLU A 305 -2.86 16.27 -8.70
CA GLU A 305 -2.08 16.96 -7.70
C GLU A 305 -2.63 18.35 -7.43
N VAL A 306 -2.67 18.77 -6.17
CA VAL A 306 -3.05 20.15 -5.82
C VAL A 306 -2.04 21.15 -6.39
N GLU A 307 -2.53 22.20 -7.00
CA GLU A 307 -1.70 23.31 -7.47
C GLU A 307 -1.35 24.25 -6.32
N ARG A 308 -0.24 23.95 -5.64
CA ARG A 308 0.26 24.74 -4.51
C ARG A 308 1.78 24.72 -4.47
N PRO A 309 2.44 25.83 -4.06
CA PRO A 309 3.90 25.88 -3.90
C PRO A 309 4.44 24.87 -2.88
N CYS A 310 3.59 24.43 -1.93
CA CYS A 310 3.95 23.48 -0.87
C CYS A 310 3.50 22.03 -1.14
N LYS A 311 3.12 21.68 -2.37
CA LYS A 311 2.82 20.29 -2.76
C LYS A 311 4.04 19.39 -2.46
N GLY A 312 3.79 18.14 -2.13
CA GLY A 312 4.88 17.22 -1.76
C GLY A 312 5.63 17.61 -0.48
N CYS A 313 5.02 18.31 0.47
CA CYS A 313 5.68 18.81 1.68
C CYS A 313 5.96 17.75 2.75
N TRP A 314 5.40 16.54 2.61
CA TRP A 314 5.55 15.40 3.54
C TRP A 314 5.12 15.68 4.99
N LYS A 315 4.28 16.69 5.24
CA LYS A 315 3.77 17.02 6.55
C LYS A 315 2.44 16.34 6.81
N ARG A 316 2.37 15.56 7.87
CA ARG A 316 1.14 14.85 8.28
C ARG A 316 0.00 15.81 8.67
N ALA A 317 0.35 16.96 9.24
CA ALA A 317 -0.58 18.04 9.53
C ALA A 317 -0.10 19.31 8.84
N CYS A 318 -1.02 20.03 8.20
CA CYS A 318 -0.70 21.28 7.53
C CYS A 318 -0.43 22.38 8.57
N PRO A 319 0.72 23.07 8.55
CA PRO A 319 0.99 24.19 9.47
C PRO A 319 -0.01 25.36 9.31
N LYS A 320 -0.62 25.49 8.11
CA LYS A 320 -1.64 26.48 7.80
C LYS A 320 -3.04 26.04 8.21
N LYS A 321 -3.18 24.86 8.84
CA LYS A 321 -4.46 24.25 9.23
C LYS A 321 -5.44 24.08 8.05
N GLU A 322 -4.93 23.82 6.83
CA GLU A 322 -5.72 23.62 5.62
C GLU A 322 -5.75 22.14 5.25
N ILE A 323 -6.86 21.69 4.69
CA ILE A 323 -6.96 20.36 4.06
C ILE A 323 -6.52 20.50 2.61
N CYS A 324 -5.41 19.87 2.25
CA CYS A 324 -4.82 20.04 0.91
C CYS A 324 -5.81 19.69 -0.20
N LEU A 325 -6.53 18.58 -0.05
CA LEU A 325 -7.38 18.03 -1.09
C LEU A 325 -8.70 18.80 -1.30
N GLU A 326 -9.08 19.74 -0.41
CA GLU A 326 -10.18 20.69 -0.68
C GLU A 326 -9.99 21.53 -1.95
N LYS A 327 -8.72 21.67 -2.38
CA LYS A 327 -8.38 22.43 -3.58
C LYS A 327 -8.51 21.63 -4.89
N ILE A 328 -8.90 20.36 -4.80
CA ILE A 328 -9.23 19.56 -5.98
C ILE A 328 -10.75 19.56 -6.13
N PRO A 329 -11.31 20.36 -7.07
CA PRO A 329 -12.74 20.40 -7.30
C PRO A 329 -13.22 19.12 -7.98
N VAL A 330 -14.50 18.79 -7.80
CA VAL A 330 -15.14 17.61 -8.41
C VAL A 330 -15.01 17.63 -9.93
N SER A 331 -15.17 18.80 -10.56
CA SER A 331 -15.03 18.96 -12.01
C SER A 331 -13.69 18.48 -12.57
N PHE A 332 -12.59 18.68 -11.84
CA PHE A 332 -11.28 18.18 -12.28
C PHE A 332 -11.21 16.66 -12.27
N VAL A 333 -11.88 16.03 -11.29
CA VAL A 333 -11.96 14.56 -11.21
C VAL A 333 -12.84 14.03 -12.34
N GLU A 334 -14.00 14.67 -12.62
CA GLU A 334 -14.87 14.31 -13.73
C GLU A 334 -14.17 14.44 -15.09
N GLU A 335 -13.46 15.55 -15.33
CA GLU A 335 -12.70 15.76 -16.56
C GLU A 335 -11.62 14.68 -16.73
N LYS A 336 -10.92 14.33 -15.64
CA LYS A 336 -9.94 13.25 -15.64
C LYS A 336 -10.61 11.92 -16.02
N ILE A 337 -11.75 11.58 -15.42
CA ILE A 337 -12.49 10.35 -15.73
C ILE A 337 -12.91 10.33 -17.22
N LYS A 338 -13.46 11.42 -17.73
CA LYS A 338 -13.85 11.54 -19.15
C LYS A 338 -12.65 11.36 -20.09
N SER A 339 -11.46 11.82 -19.70
CA SER A 339 -10.24 11.70 -20.49
C SER A 339 -9.63 10.28 -20.50
N MET A 340 -10.08 9.41 -19.59
CA MET A 340 -9.57 8.03 -19.48
C MET A 340 -10.29 7.04 -20.44
N GLY A 341 -11.35 7.47 -21.11
CA GLY A 341 -12.11 6.67 -22.09
C GLY A 341 -13.06 5.66 -21.45
#